data_1801798d1c9d0d974abed18ec31bef83
#
_entry.id   1801798d1c9d0d974abed18ec31bef83
#
_cell.length_a   1.000
_cell.length_b   1.000
_cell.length_c   1.000
_cell.angle_alpha   90.00
_cell.angle_beta   90.00
_cell.angle_gamma   90.00
#
_symmetry.space_group_name_H-M   'P 1'
#
loop_
_entity.id
_entity.type
_entity.pdbx_description
1 polymer ?
#
loop_
_entity_poly.entity_id
_entity_poly.type
_entity_poly.pdbx_seq_one_letter_code
_entity_poly.pdbx_strand_id
1 'polypeptide(L)'
;MKILSYNVNGIRAAMRKEMLSWLTQTGADVVCIQETKANEDQVEAEAIVAAGYPYHYWFSAQKKGYSGVAIFCKKEPKHIEYGTGIESMDFEGRNIRVDYDGVSVMSLYLPSGTNSARLDHKLEYMALFQDYVNELKKEIPNLVICGDYNICHEAIDIHNPVANKNSSGFLPVEREWIGDFMDSGFIDSFRHLNKEPHNYTWWSYRANARANNKGWRIDYNMVATPLKEKIKRAVILPAAVHSDHCPLLVELDVTA
;
A
#
# COMPACT_ATOMS: atom_id res chain seq x y z
N MET A 1 -10.75 13.06 -5.84
CA MET A 1 -10.15 12.50 -4.60
C MET A 1 -8.70 12.15 -4.84
N LYS A 2 -7.80 12.56 -3.94
CA LYS A 2 -6.38 12.19 -3.95
C LYS A 2 -6.12 11.14 -2.88
N ILE A 3 -5.60 9.98 -3.26
CA ILE A 3 -5.31 8.86 -2.37
C ILE A 3 -3.80 8.63 -2.41
N LEU A 4 -3.16 8.63 -1.25
CA LEU A 4 -1.73 8.41 -1.10
C LEU A 4 -1.48 7.12 -0.34
N SER A 5 -0.55 6.30 -0.81
CA SER A 5 -0.07 5.09 -0.14
C SER A 5 1.37 5.25 0.30
N TYR A 6 1.70 4.89 1.53
CA TYR A 6 3.05 5.00 2.06
C TYR A 6 3.38 3.90 3.09
N ASN A 7 4.26 2.99 2.74
CA ASN A 7 4.90 2.14 3.75
C ASN A 7 5.95 2.97 4.50
N VAL A 8 5.70 3.20 5.78
CA VAL A 8 6.53 4.10 6.61
C VAL A 8 7.62 3.39 7.39
N ASN A 9 7.64 2.06 7.35
CA ASN A 9 8.62 1.23 8.08
C ASN A 9 8.80 1.67 9.55
N GLY A 10 7.68 1.96 10.21
CA GLY A 10 7.60 2.45 11.58
C GLY A 10 7.17 3.93 11.65
N ILE A 11 5.89 4.14 11.94
CA ILE A 11 5.25 5.47 11.94
C ILE A 11 5.93 6.47 12.86
N ARG A 12 6.36 6.06 14.06
CA ARG A 12 7.05 6.95 15.02
C ARG A 12 8.37 7.47 14.47
N ALA A 13 9.12 6.65 13.74
CA ALA A 13 10.37 7.07 13.11
C ALA A 13 10.13 8.02 11.93
N ALA A 14 9.08 7.76 11.13
CA ALA A 14 8.69 8.61 10.02
C ALA A 14 8.18 9.98 10.50
N MET A 15 7.37 10.03 11.58
CA MET A 15 6.89 11.28 12.18
C MET A 15 8.07 12.16 12.68
N ARG A 16 9.08 11.57 13.32
CA ARG A 16 10.30 12.30 13.71
C ARG A 16 11.10 12.89 12.54
N LYS A 17 10.86 12.41 11.33
CA LYS A 17 11.46 12.93 10.08
C LYS A 17 10.53 13.89 9.34
N GLU A 18 9.61 14.55 10.04
CA GLU A 18 8.69 15.55 9.49
C GLU A 18 7.69 15.00 8.43
N MET A 19 7.36 13.70 8.50
CA MET A 19 6.43 13.08 7.56
C MET A 19 5.06 13.78 7.55
N LEU A 20 4.52 14.17 8.72
CA LEU A 20 3.21 14.83 8.80
C LEU A 20 3.19 16.20 8.11
N SER A 21 4.24 17.01 8.31
CA SER A 21 4.41 18.29 7.62
C SER A 21 4.47 18.10 6.10
N TRP A 22 5.18 17.08 5.66
CA TRP A 22 5.24 16.71 4.24
C TRP A 22 3.88 16.23 3.72
N LEU A 23 3.13 15.41 4.46
CA LEU A 23 1.79 14.94 4.07
C LEU A 23 0.82 16.09 3.84
N THR A 24 0.84 17.11 4.71
CA THR A 24 0.00 18.31 4.57
C THR A 24 0.18 18.97 3.19
N GLN A 25 1.42 19.01 2.68
CA GLN A 25 1.75 19.64 1.40
C GLN A 25 1.25 18.84 0.19
N THR A 26 1.04 17.51 0.34
CA THR A 26 0.52 16.66 -0.76
C THR A 26 -0.92 16.97 -1.11
N GLY A 27 -1.68 17.46 -0.15
CA GLY A 27 -3.11 17.69 -0.27
C GLY A 27 -3.94 16.40 -0.40
N ALA A 28 -3.37 15.23 -0.05
CA ALA A 28 -4.07 13.95 -0.10
C ALA A 28 -5.33 13.97 0.76
N ASP A 29 -6.43 13.41 0.25
CA ASP A 29 -7.71 13.31 0.97
C ASP A 29 -7.74 12.07 1.88
N VAL A 30 -7.13 10.98 1.40
CA VAL A 30 -6.99 9.70 2.11
C VAL A 30 -5.52 9.26 2.03
N VAL A 31 -4.94 8.87 3.16
CA VAL A 31 -3.56 8.39 3.28
C VAL A 31 -3.57 6.97 3.83
N CYS A 32 -3.17 6.01 3.03
CA CYS A 32 -3.00 4.61 3.39
C CYS A 32 -1.58 4.38 3.90
N ILE A 33 -1.44 3.98 5.14
CA ILE A 33 -0.15 3.76 5.80
C ILE A 33 0.06 2.26 6.01
N GLN A 34 1.25 1.76 5.68
CA GLN A 34 1.68 0.39 5.94
C GLN A 34 2.89 0.37 6.87
N GLU A 35 3.07 -0.74 7.55
CA GLU A 35 4.12 -0.94 8.56
C GLU A 35 4.15 0.14 9.65
N THR A 36 3.01 0.38 10.28
CA THR A 36 2.93 1.33 11.40
C THR A 36 3.88 0.95 12.55
N LYS A 37 4.02 -0.37 12.83
CA LYS A 37 4.83 -0.93 13.94
C LYS A 37 4.53 -0.25 15.27
N ALA A 38 3.32 0.25 15.42
CA ALA A 38 2.82 0.94 16.60
C ALA A 38 1.31 0.84 16.67
N ASN A 39 0.78 0.88 17.88
CA ASN A 39 -0.63 1.13 18.13
C ASN A 39 -0.88 2.64 18.17
N GLU A 40 -2.13 3.05 18.04
CA GLU A 40 -2.54 4.45 18.09
C GLU A 40 -2.09 5.16 19.38
N ASP A 41 -2.22 4.50 20.54
CA ASP A 41 -1.81 5.01 21.85
C ASP A 41 -0.29 5.25 22.00
N GLN A 42 0.50 4.83 21.02
CA GLN A 42 1.96 5.00 20.98
C GLN A 42 2.42 6.14 20.06
N VAL A 43 1.49 6.90 19.50
CA VAL A 43 1.76 8.05 18.62
C VAL A 43 1.05 9.30 19.14
N GLU A 44 1.53 10.46 18.72
CA GLU A 44 0.90 11.74 19.01
C GLU A 44 -0.28 11.94 18.05
N ALA A 45 -1.46 11.44 18.42
CA ALA A 45 -2.66 11.50 17.59
C ALA A 45 -3.07 12.94 17.24
N GLU A 46 -2.90 13.86 18.17
CA GLU A 46 -3.16 15.30 17.98
C GLU A 46 -2.32 15.90 16.85
N ALA A 47 -1.10 15.39 16.64
CA ALA A 47 -0.25 15.84 15.53
C ALA A 47 -0.81 15.39 14.17
N ILE A 48 -1.47 14.24 14.09
CA ILE A 48 -2.15 13.76 12.87
C ILE A 48 -3.37 14.63 12.58
N VAL A 49 -4.15 14.97 13.62
CA VAL A 49 -5.29 15.88 13.51
C VAL A 49 -4.83 17.27 13.06
N ALA A 50 -3.76 17.80 13.64
CA ALA A 50 -3.18 19.10 13.28
C ALA A 50 -2.62 19.12 11.85
N ALA A 51 -2.18 17.98 11.31
CA ALA A 51 -1.77 17.81 9.92
C ALA A 51 -2.95 17.78 8.93
N GLY A 52 -4.20 17.89 9.41
CA GLY A 52 -5.41 17.96 8.59
C GLY A 52 -6.13 16.63 8.41
N TYR A 53 -5.84 15.63 9.24
CA TYR A 53 -6.47 14.32 9.21
C TYR A 53 -7.20 14.03 10.53
N PRO A 54 -8.37 14.63 10.77
CA PRO A 54 -9.12 14.46 12.01
C PRO A 54 -9.69 13.05 12.19
N TYR A 55 -9.81 12.29 11.12
CA TYR A 55 -10.30 10.91 11.13
C TYR A 55 -9.16 9.98 10.79
N HIS A 56 -8.73 9.16 11.75
CA HIS A 56 -7.66 8.17 11.52
C HIS A 56 -7.98 6.86 12.21
N TYR A 57 -7.71 5.77 11.51
CA TYR A 57 -8.11 4.43 11.90
C TYR A 57 -6.90 3.51 11.82
N TRP A 58 -6.74 2.63 12.81
CA TRP A 58 -5.56 1.81 12.99
C TRP A 58 -5.93 0.35 13.14
N PHE A 59 -5.25 -0.53 12.41
CA PHE A 59 -5.36 -1.97 12.57
C PHE A 59 -3.97 -2.54 12.80
N SER A 60 -3.65 -2.76 14.07
CA SER A 60 -2.32 -3.18 14.53
C SER A 60 -2.23 -4.70 14.63
N ALA A 61 -1.01 -5.25 14.45
CA ALA A 61 -0.76 -6.65 14.71
C ALA A 61 -0.89 -6.98 16.21
N GLN A 62 -1.27 -8.22 16.52
CA GLN A 62 -1.23 -8.74 17.89
C GLN A 62 0.19 -8.69 18.47
N LYS A 63 1.21 -8.91 17.63
CA LYS A 63 2.61 -8.78 18.01
C LYS A 63 3.03 -7.31 18.03
N LYS A 64 3.41 -6.82 19.20
CA LYS A 64 3.88 -5.43 19.40
C LYS A 64 5.09 -5.07 18.52
N GLY A 65 5.06 -3.88 17.93
CA GLY A 65 6.16 -3.34 17.13
C GLY A 65 6.36 -4.04 15.77
N TYR A 66 5.35 -4.72 15.26
CA TYR A 66 5.39 -5.49 14.03
C TYR A 66 4.19 -5.17 13.14
N SER A 67 4.38 -5.15 11.80
CA SER A 67 3.31 -4.97 10.82
C SER A 67 2.41 -3.75 11.13
N GLY A 68 1.10 -3.90 10.95
CA GLY A 68 0.09 -2.87 11.21
C GLY A 68 -0.13 -1.94 10.02
N VAL A 69 -1.39 -1.57 9.81
CA VAL A 69 -1.81 -0.59 8.82
C VAL A 69 -2.65 0.50 9.46
N ALA A 70 -2.73 1.66 8.80
CA ALA A 70 -3.63 2.74 9.19
C ALA A 70 -4.17 3.47 7.96
N ILE A 71 -5.27 4.19 8.13
CA ILE A 71 -5.79 5.13 7.14
C ILE A 71 -6.07 6.46 7.83
N PHE A 72 -5.56 7.56 7.24
CA PHE A 72 -5.83 8.93 7.67
C PHE A 72 -6.74 9.60 6.65
N CYS A 73 -7.81 10.24 7.11
CA CYS A 73 -8.85 10.82 6.28
C CYS A 73 -9.11 12.29 6.64
N LYS A 74 -9.31 13.14 5.61
CA LYS A 74 -9.79 14.52 5.80
C LYS A 74 -11.28 14.59 6.08
N LYS A 75 -12.06 13.69 5.47
CA LYS A 75 -13.49 13.56 5.67
C LYS A 75 -13.80 12.24 6.36
N GLU A 76 -14.84 12.26 7.19
CA GLU A 76 -15.32 11.05 7.86
C GLU A 76 -15.86 10.05 6.84
N PRO A 77 -15.36 8.80 6.83
CA PRO A 77 -15.93 7.74 6.02
C PRO A 77 -17.27 7.27 6.62
N LYS A 78 -18.13 6.71 5.77
CA LYS A 78 -19.43 6.16 6.21
C LYS A 78 -19.28 4.83 6.94
N HIS A 79 -18.24 4.07 6.62
CA HIS A 79 -17.96 2.78 7.23
C HIS A 79 -16.46 2.52 7.28
N ILE A 80 -16.03 1.78 8.28
CA ILE A 80 -14.66 1.29 8.45
C ILE A 80 -14.71 -0.21 8.64
N GLU A 81 -13.91 -0.95 7.85
CA GLU A 81 -13.75 -2.39 7.98
C GLU A 81 -12.31 -2.72 8.41
N TYR A 82 -12.18 -3.45 9.52
CA TYR A 82 -10.89 -3.86 10.08
C TYR A 82 -10.60 -5.31 9.73
N GLY A 83 -9.60 -5.53 8.88
CA GLY A 83 -9.23 -6.87 8.44
C GLY A 83 -10.13 -7.45 7.36
N THR A 84 -10.11 -8.77 7.23
CA THR A 84 -10.87 -9.56 6.26
C THR A 84 -11.99 -10.38 6.92
N GLY A 85 -11.98 -10.50 8.24
CA GLY A 85 -12.79 -11.46 8.99
C GLY A 85 -12.20 -12.88 9.00
N ILE A 86 -11.01 -13.08 8.41
CA ILE A 86 -10.28 -14.35 8.39
C ILE A 86 -9.14 -14.26 9.41
N GLU A 87 -9.22 -14.97 10.52
CA GLU A 87 -8.28 -14.86 11.64
C GLU A 87 -6.82 -15.05 11.22
N SER A 88 -6.54 -16.03 10.35
CA SER A 88 -5.18 -16.30 9.84
C SER A 88 -4.59 -15.16 9.01
N MET A 89 -5.40 -14.23 8.52
CA MET A 89 -4.96 -13.03 7.81
C MET A 89 -4.87 -11.83 8.74
N ASP A 90 -5.77 -11.75 9.72
CA ASP A 90 -6.02 -10.51 10.47
C ASP A 90 -5.11 -10.34 11.69
N PHE A 91 -4.52 -11.44 12.24
CA PHE A 91 -3.67 -11.37 13.44
C PHE A 91 -2.41 -10.50 13.27
N GLU A 92 -1.97 -10.24 12.03
CA GLU A 92 -0.83 -9.36 11.74
C GLU A 92 -1.25 -7.92 11.36
N GLY A 93 -2.56 -7.57 11.39
CA GLY A 93 -3.05 -6.21 11.12
C GLY A 93 -2.63 -5.70 9.74
N ARG A 94 -3.08 -6.39 8.66
CA ARG A 94 -2.53 -6.19 7.32
C ARG A 94 -3.43 -5.47 6.34
N ASN A 95 -4.71 -5.31 6.66
CA ASN A 95 -5.60 -4.50 5.84
C ASN A 95 -6.66 -3.77 6.68
N ILE A 96 -7.05 -2.61 6.20
CA ILE A 96 -8.14 -1.80 6.73
C ILE A 96 -8.79 -1.07 5.56
N ARG A 97 -10.11 -0.92 5.57
CA ARG A 97 -10.87 -0.25 4.51
C ARG A 97 -11.75 0.86 5.08
N VAL A 98 -11.87 1.94 4.32
CA VAL A 98 -12.82 3.02 4.55
C VAL A 98 -13.73 3.16 3.34
N ASP A 99 -15.03 3.36 3.57
CA ASP A 99 -16.04 3.46 2.54
C ASP A 99 -16.66 4.85 2.49
N TYR A 100 -16.71 5.44 1.29
CA TYR A 100 -17.42 6.68 0.95
C TYR A 100 -18.55 6.38 -0.05
N ASP A 101 -19.37 7.36 -0.41
CA ASP A 101 -20.49 7.16 -1.34
C ASP A 101 -20.08 6.64 -2.72
N GLY A 102 -18.97 7.11 -3.24
CA GLY A 102 -18.56 6.84 -4.62
C GLY A 102 -17.36 5.92 -4.76
N VAL A 103 -16.65 5.64 -3.65
CA VAL A 103 -15.41 4.87 -3.67
C VAL A 103 -15.07 4.32 -2.29
N SER A 104 -14.54 3.11 -2.27
CA SER A 104 -13.94 2.49 -1.09
C SER A 104 -12.42 2.43 -1.25
N VAL A 105 -11.69 2.70 -0.17
CA VAL A 105 -10.22 2.73 -0.15
C VAL A 105 -9.70 1.77 0.90
N MET A 106 -8.84 0.85 0.49
CA MET A 106 -8.21 -0.14 1.37
C MET A 106 -6.71 0.11 1.46
N SER A 107 -6.16 0.08 2.68
CA SER A 107 -4.72 0.01 2.95
C SER A 107 -4.31 -1.44 3.15
N LEU A 108 -3.39 -1.94 2.32
CA LEU A 108 -2.92 -3.32 2.34
C LEU A 108 -1.41 -3.38 2.60
N TYR A 109 -0.99 -4.30 3.47
CA TYR A 109 0.40 -4.70 3.65
C TYR A 109 0.54 -6.21 3.47
N LEU A 110 0.83 -6.65 2.24
CA LEU A 110 1.02 -8.06 1.93
C LEU A 110 2.27 -8.62 2.66
N PRO A 111 2.23 -9.85 3.19
CA PRO A 111 3.42 -10.44 3.83
C PRO A 111 4.65 -10.47 2.92
N SER A 112 5.84 -10.28 3.50
CA SER A 112 7.11 -10.51 2.79
C SER A 112 7.57 -11.96 2.97
N GLY A 113 8.22 -12.52 1.94
CA GLY A 113 8.72 -13.91 1.94
C GLY A 113 10.21 -14.01 2.25
N THR A 114 10.66 -13.46 3.38
CA THR A 114 12.09 -13.36 3.72
C THR A 114 12.79 -14.70 4.04
N ASN A 115 12.04 -15.75 4.34
CA ASN A 115 12.51 -17.12 4.51
C ASN A 115 11.40 -18.10 4.09
N SER A 116 11.67 -19.41 4.09
CA SER A 116 10.73 -20.43 3.63
C SER A 116 9.36 -20.34 4.34
N ALA A 117 9.34 -20.33 5.67
CA ALA A 117 8.08 -20.25 6.43
C ALA A 117 7.28 -18.95 6.15
N ARG A 118 7.98 -17.83 5.95
CA ARG A 118 7.35 -16.57 5.59
C ARG A 118 6.87 -16.57 4.14
N LEU A 119 7.55 -17.26 3.24
CA LEU A 119 7.10 -17.41 1.85
C LEU A 119 5.82 -18.26 1.79
N ASP A 120 5.76 -19.39 2.50
CA ASP A 120 4.56 -20.22 2.57
C ASP A 120 3.36 -19.42 3.09
N HIS A 121 3.54 -18.68 4.19
CA HIS A 121 2.52 -17.78 4.73
C HIS A 121 2.10 -16.70 3.73
N LYS A 122 3.05 -16.12 3.00
CA LYS A 122 2.76 -15.13 1.95
C LYS A 122 1.88 -15.71 0.85
N LEU A 123 2.22 -16.90 0.34
CA LEU A 123 1.47 -17.54 -0.74
C LEU A 123 0.05 -17.93 -0.28
N GLU A 124 -0.10 -18.40 0.96
CA GLU A 124 -1.41 -18.65 1.55
C GLU A 124 -2.23 -17.36 1.68
N TYR A 125 -1.62 -16.29 2.21
CA TYR A 125 -2.26 -14.98 2.32
C TYR A 125 -2.72 -14.46 0.95
N MET A 126 -1.88 -14.58 -0.08
CA MET A 126 -2.19 -14.14 -1.44
C MET A 126 -3.43 -14.86 -1.99
N ALA A 127 -3.52 -16.19 -1.81
CA ALA A 127 -4.67 -16.98 -2.25
C ALA A 127 -5.96 -16.55 -1.53
N LEU A 128 -5.93 -16.48 -0.19
CA LEU A 128 -7.08 -16.06 0.62
C LEU A 128 -7.50 -14.61 0.33
N PHE A 129 -6.53 -13.72 0.11
CA PHE A 129 -6.82 -12.33 -0.22
C PHE A 129 -7.48 -12.18 -1.59
N GLN A 130 -7.06 -12.98 -2.58
CA GLN A 130 -7.70 -13.02 -3.90
C GLN A 130 -9.18 -13.43 -3.79
N ASP A 131 -9.46 -14.48 -3.02
CA ASP A 131 -10.84 -14.96 -2.81
C ASP A 131 -11.67 -13.92 -2.07
N TYR A 132 -11.13 -13.33 -0.99
CA TYR A 132 -11.78 -12.25 -0.25
C TYR A 132 -12.14 -11.06 -1.14
N VAL A 133 -11.20 -10.59 -1.96
CA VAL A 133 -11.43 -9.44 -2.85
C VAL A 133 -12.41 -9.79 -3.97
N ASN A 134 -12.41 -11.03 -4.47
CA ASN A 134 -13.37 -11.48 -5.48
C ASN A 134 -14.82 -11.47 -4.96
N GLU A 135 -15.03 -11.81 -3.69
CA GLU A 135 -16.35 -11.69 -3.06
C GLU A 135 -16.67 -10.21 -2.75
N LEU A 136 -15.73 -9.48 -2.18
CA LEU A 136 -15.92 -8.06 -1.82
C LEU A 136 -16.36 -7.19 -3.01
N LYS A 137 -15.78 -7.40 -4.19
CA LYS A 137 -16.10 -6.62 -5.40
C LYS A 137 -17.56 -6.76 -5.85
N LYS A 138 -18.26 -7.82 -5.47
CA LYS A 138 -19.66 -8.01 -5.82
C LYS A 138 -20.56 -6.96 -5.15
N GLU A 139 -20.18 -6.55 -3.95
CA GLU A 139 -20.91 -5.54 -3.16
C GLU A 139 -20.26 -4.16 -3.26
N ILE A 140 -18.94 -4.11 -3.39
CA ILE A 140 -18.11 -2.89 -3.43
C ILE A 140 -17.32 -2.83 -4.75
N PRO A 141 -17.96 -2.51 -5.88
CA PRO A 141 -17.30 -2.53 -7.19
C PRO A 141 -16.29 -1.38 -7.39
N ASN A 142 -16.46 -0.28 -6.69
CA ASN A 142 -15.61 0.92 -6.80
C ASN A 142 -14.52 0.91 -5.72
N LEU A 143 -13.61 -0.05 -5.80
CA LEU A 143 -12.58 -0.29 -4.82
C LEU A 143 -11.20 0.18 -5.30
N VAL A 144 -10.45 0.83 -4.41
CA VAL A 144 -9.02 1.15 -4.58
C VAL A 144 -8.25 0.46 -3.48
N ILE A 145 -7.30 -0.42 -3.84
CA ILE A 145 -6.45 -1.13 -2.90
C ILE A 145 -5.03 -0.56 -3.01
N CYS A 146 -4.65 0.20 -2.00
CA CYS A 146 -3.37 0.87 -1.92
C CYS A 146 -2.45 0.14 -0.96
N GLY A 147 -1.18 -0.05 -1.31
CA GLY A 147 -0.27 -0.59 -0.33
C GLY A 147 1.00 -1.21 -0.86
N ASP A 148 1.70 -1.84 0.08
CA ASP A 148 2.89 -2.63 -0.18
C ASP A 148 2.50 -4.10 -0.44
N TYR A 149 2.65 -4.51 -1.68
CA TYR A 149 2.37 -5.89 -2.11
C TYR A 149 3.58 -6.81 -1.96
N ASN A 150 4.75 -6.25 -1.64
CA ASN A 150 6.01 -7.01 -1.54
C ASN A 150 6.33 -7.83 -2.80
N ILE A 151 5.85 -7.40 -3.98
CA ILE A 151 6.04 -8.08 -5.27
C ILE A 151 6.31 -7.05 -6.36
N CYS A 152 7.36 -7.27 -7.16
CA CYS A 152 7.52 -6.63 -8.46
C CYS A 152 6.79 -7.46 -9.52
N HIS A 153 5.96 -6.84 -10.35
CA HIS A 153 5.22 -7.55 -11.39
C HIS A 153 6.12 -7.91 -12.59
N GLU A 154 6.68 -6.92 -13.25
CA GLU A 154 7.43 -7.08 -14.49
C GLU A 154 8.93 -6.76 -14.35
N ALA A 155 9.71 -7.16 -15.34
CA ALA A 155 11.14 -6.87 -15.36
C ALA A 155 11.46 -5.36 -15.31
N ILE A 156 10.56 -4.51 -15.79
CA ILE A 156 10.66 -3.05 -15.71
C ILE A 156 10.53 -2.52 -14.27
N ASP A 157 9.97 -3.32 -13.36
CA ASP A 157 9.66 -2.93 -11.97
C ASP A 157 10.80 -3.21 -11.00
N ILE A 158 11.89 -3.81 -11.45
CA ILE A 158 12.99 -4.23 -10.59
C ILE A 158 14.35 -3.91 -11.20
N HIS A 159 15.26 -3.43 -10.37
CA HIS A 159 16.66 -3.34 -10.76
C HIS A 159 17.27 -4.74 -10.89
N ASN A 160 17.92 -5.02 -12.03
CA ASN A 160 18.58 -6.30 -12.32
C ASN A 160 17.66 -7.53 -12.19
N PRO A 161 16.64 -7.65 -13.06
CA PRO A 161 15.66 -8.75 -13.00
C PRO A 161 16.29 -10.15 -13.17
N VAL A 162 17.41 -10.25 -13.93
CA VAL A 162 18.09 -11.53 -14.16
C VAL A 162 18.71 -12.07 -12.88
N ALA A 163 19.38 -11.22 -12.10
CA ALA A 163 19.98 -11.63 -10.83
C ALA A 163 18.93 -11.93 -9.75
N ASN A 164 17.76 -11.29 -9.83
CA ASN A 164 16.71 -11.40 -8.81
C ASN A 164 15.59 -12.40 -9.15
N LYS A 165 15.69 -13.14 -10.26
CA LYS A 165 14.64 -14.06 -10.74
C LYS A 165 14.18 -15.12 -9.73
N ASN A 166 15.02 -15.43 -8.76
CA ASN A 166 14.75 -16.41 -7.69
C ASN A 166 14.62 -15.75 -6.30
N SER A 167 14.51 -14.43 -6.24
CA SER A 167 14.33 -13.70 -4.99
C SER A 167 12.84 -13.55 -4.66
N SER A 168 12.44 -13.77 -3.40
CA SER A 168 11.08 -13.43 -2.98
C SER A 168 10.78 -11.95 -3.24
N GLY A 169 9.59 -11.68 -3.71
CA GLY A 169 9.18 -10.40 -4.29
C GLY A 169 9.35 -10.33 -5.80
N PHE A 170 9.99 -11.34 -6.43
CA PHE A 170 10.09 -11.44 -7.90
C PHE A 170 10.06 -12.89 -8.40
N LEU A 171 9.60 -13.84 -7.57
CA LEU A 171 9.40 -15.23 -7.98
C LEU A 171 8.33 -15.34 -9.07
N PRO A 172 8.43 -16.31 -9.99
CA PRO A 172 7.41 -16.52 -11.02
C PRO A 172 5.99 -16.61 -10.46
N VAL A 173 5.78 -17.36 -9.38
CA VAL A 173 4.46 -17.54 -8.74
C VAL A 173 3.90 -16.23 -8.15
N GLU A 174 4.75 -15.36 -7.62
CA GLU A 174 4.35 -14.05 -7.09
C GLU A 174 3.94 -13.11 -8.24
N ARG A 175 4.71 -13.10 -9.32
CA ARG A 175 4.44 -12.29 -10.51
C ARG A 175 3.17 -12.74 -11.24
N GLU A 176 2.97 -14.05 -11.37
CA GLU A 176 1.74 -14.64 -11.92
C GLU A 176 0.53 -14.19 -11.11
N TRP A 177 0.60 -14.27 -9.77
CA TRP A 177 -0.48 -13.82 -8.91
C TRP A 177 -0.83 -12.33 -9.10
N ILE A 178 0.15 -11.43 -9.22
CA ILE A 178 -0.12 -10.00 -9.50
C ILE A 178 -0.82 -9.83 -10.84
N GLY A 179 -0.43 -10.61 -11.87
CA GLY A 179 -1.12 -10.63 -13.17
C GLY A 179 -2.58 -11.07 -13.02
N ASP A 180 -2.81 -12.21 -12.38
CA ASP A 180 -4.15 -12.75 -12.12
C ASP A 180 -5.00 -11.79 -11.27
N PHE A 181 -4.38 -11.13 -10.28
CA PHE A 181 -5.06 -10.12 -9.47
C PHE A 181 -5.55 -8.94 -10.32
N MET A 182 -4.73 -8.46 -11.24
CA MET A 182 -5.16 -7.40 -12.18
C MET A 182 -6.23 -7.90 -13.14
N ASP A 183 -6.07 -9.10 -13.71
CA ASP A 183 -7.04 -9.71 -14.63
C ASP A 183 -8.39 -9.97 -13.95
N SER A 184 -8.39 -10.14 -12.62
CA SER A 184 -9.63 -10.25 -11.83
C SER A 184 -10.45 -8.96 -11.77
N GLY A 185 -9.96 -7.83 -12.33
CA GLY A 185 -10.69 -6.58 -12.46
C GLY A 185 -10.02 -5.38 -11.79
N PHE A 186 -8.68 -5.36 -11.72
CA PHE A 186 -7.90 -4.22 -11.21
C PHE A 186 -6.93 -3.68 -12.25
N ILE A 187 -6.52 -2.43 -12.05
CA ILE A 187 -5.58 -1.71 -12.88
C ILE A 187 -4.47 -1.18 -11.98
N ASP A 188 -3.22 -1.49 -12.28
CA ASP A 188 -2.07 -0.78 -11.73
C ASP A 188 -2.10 0.66 -12.26
N SER A 189 -2.57 1.59 -11.44
CA SER A 189 -2.80 2.98 -11.86
C SER A 189 -1.52 3.66 -12.34
N PHE A 190 -0.36 3.35 -11.74
CA PHE A 190 0.91 3.91 -12.18
C PHE A 190 1.30 3.40 -13.56
N ARG A 191 1.30 2.07 -13.77
CA ARG A 191 1.67 1.48 -15.07
C ARG A 191 0.62 1.72 -16.16
N HIS A 192 -0.62 2.01 -15.78
CA HIS A 192 -1.64 2.47 -16.73
C HIS A 192 -1.23 3.77 -17.44
N LEU A 193 -0.65 4.72 -16.69
CA LEU A 193 -0.26 6.04 -17.19
C LEU A 193 1.24 6.17 -17.53
N ASN A 194 2.11 5.38 -16.92
CA ASN A 194 3.56 5.49 -17.05
C ASN A 194 4.21 4.16 -17.44
N LYS A 195 4.86 4.14 -18.62
CA LYS A 195 5.57 2.96 -19.16
C LYS A 195 7.09 3.07 -19.05
N GLU A 196 7.60 4.16 -18.47
CA GLU A 196 9.02 4.39 -18.37
C GLU A 196 9.70 3.49 -17.32
N PRO A 197 10.91 2.98 -17.59
CA PRO A 197 11.67 2.18 -16.65
C PRO A 197 12.23 3.01 -15.48
N HIS A 198 12.87 2.31 -14.55
CA HIS A 198 13.60 2.90 -13.41
C HIS A 198 12.75 3.73 -12.43
N ASN A 199 11.47 3.46 -12.39
CA ASN A 199 10.53 4.00 -11.42
C ASN A 199 10.30 2.98 -10.31
N TYR A 200 10.91 3.18 -9.15
CA TYR A 200 10.86 2.26 -8.02
C TYR A 200 10.21 2.93 -6.81
N THR A 201 9.77 2.10 -5.86
CA THR A 201 9.12 2.56 -4.63
C THR A 201 9.87 2.18 -3.38
N TRP A 202 10.78 1.21 -3.46
CA TRP A 202 11.58 0.72 -2.36
C TRP A 202 13.05 0.55 -2.74
N TRP A 203 13.95 0.85 -1.79
CA TRP A 203 15.39 0.65 -1.90
C TRP A 203 15.96 0.12 -0.59
N SER A 204 16.78 -0.91 -0.68
CA SER A 204 17.51 -1.39 0.50
C SER A 204 18.36 -0.27 1.13
N TYR A 205 18.44 -0.24 2.45
CA TYR A 205 19.39 0.65 3.16
C TYR A 205 20.86 0.32 2.89
N ARG A 206 21.16 -0.85 2.30
CA ARG A 206 22.52 -1.31 2.04
C ARG A 206 23.05 -0.77 0.71
N ALA A 207 24.40 -0.69 0.63
CA ALA A 207 25.13 -0.39 -0.63
C ALA A 207 24.68 0.89 -1.35
N ASN A 208 24.19 1.89 -0.60
CA ASN A 208 23.72 3.17 -1.16
C ASN A 208 22.69 2.98 -2.30
N ALA A 209 21.81 2.00 -2.15
CA ALA A 209 20.91 1.54 -3.22
C ALA A 209 19.99 2.65 -3.73
N ARG A 210 19.47 3.51 -2.84
CA ARG A 210 18.57 4.60 -3.23
C ARG A 210 19.29 5.68 -4.07
N ALA A 211 20.49 6.09 -3.67
CA ALA A 211 21.26 7.07 -4.43
C ALA A 211 21.70 6.54 -5.81
N ASN A 212 21.90 5.22 -5.93
CA ASN A 212 22.25 4.55 -7.19
C ASN A 212 21.00 4.07 -7.97
N ASN A 213 19.80 4.39 -7.50
CA ASN A 213 18.51 3.94 -8.04
C ASN A 213 18.44 2.41 -8.29
N LYS A 214 18.98 1.60 -7.38
CA LYS A 214 18.90 0.14 -7.40
C LYS A 214 17.70 -0.31 -6.58
N GLY A 215 16.51 -0.05 -7.10
CA GLY A 215 15.25 -0.21 -6.38
C GLY A 215 14.33 -1.26 -6.96
N TRP A 216 13.20 -1.43 -6.27
CA TRP A 216 12.09 -2.33 -6.58
C TRP A 216 10.79 -1.52 -6.52
N ARG A 217 9.87 -1.76 -7.44
CA ARG A 217 8.51 -1.22 -7.36
C ARG A 217 7.60 -2.32 -6.82
N ILE A 218 7.32 -2.24 -5.54
CA ILE A 218 6.55 -3.24 -4.80
C ILE A 218 5.29 -2.66 -4.15
N ASP A 219 5.13 -1.35 -4.22
CA ASP A 219 3.93 -0.64 -3.75
C ASP A 219 3.04 -0.30 -4.94
N TYR A 220 1.72 -0.40 -4.74
CA TYR A 220 0.72 -0.19 -5.79
C TYR A 220 -0.49 0.58 -5.27
N ASN A 221 -1.14 1.31 -6.18
CA ASN A 221 -2.51 1.77 -6.04
C ASN A 221 -3.33 1.04 -7.10
N MET A 222 -3.87 -0.13 -6.76
CA MET A 222 -4.71 -0.95 -7.63
C MET A 222 -6.12 -0.38 -7.65
N VAL A 223 -6.56 0.06 -8.80
CA VAL A 223 -7.87 0.71 -9.01
C VAL A 223 -8.80 -0.28 -9.70
N ALA A 224 -9.98 -0.53 -9.13
CA ALA A 224 -10.96 -1.41 -9.75
C ALA A 224 -11.39 -0.90 -11.15
N THR A 225 -11.59 -1.80 -12.08
CA THR A 225 -11.89 -1.50 -13.50
C THR A 225 -13.03 -0.50 -13.71
N PRO A 226 -14.13 -0.50 -12.93
CA PRO A 226 -15.18 0.51 -13.08
C PRO A 226 -14.70 1.95 -12.87
N LEU A 227 -13.60 2.15 -12.16
CA LEU A 227 -13.01 3.48 -11.92
C LEU A 227 -11.92 3.87 -12.95
N LYS A 228 -11.66 3.04 -13.97
CA LYS A 228 -10.55 3.25 -14.93
C LYS A 228 -10.55 4.65 -15.52
N GLU A 229 -11.68 5.07 -16.08
CA GLU A 229 -11.82 6.37 -16.76
C GLU A 229 -11.79 7.56 -15.78
N LYS A 230 -11.84 7.28 -14.48
CA LYS A 230 -11.73 8.27 -13.41
C LYS A 230 -10.28 8.55 -13.01
N ILE A 231 -9.31 7.74 -13.45
CA ILE A 231 -7.89 7.94 -13.14
C ILE A 231 -7.39 9.19 -13.88
N LYS A 232 -7.06 10.25 -13.14
CA LYS A 232 -6.54 11.51 -13.70
C LYS A 232 -5.01 11.60 -13.58
N ARG A 233 -4.46 11.03 -12.51
CA ARG A 233 -3.02 11.09 -12.24
C ARG A 233 -2.61 9.90 -11.39
N ALA A 234 -1.44 9.34 -11.66
CA ALA A 234 -0.79 8.35 -10.82
C ALA A 234 0.73 8.60 -10.85
N VAL A 235 1.33 8.83 -9.68
CA VAL A 235 2.73 9.22 -9.58
C VAL A 235 3.41 8.55 -8.39
N ILE A 236 4.70 8.27 -8.54
CA ILE A 236 5.62 7.91 -7.46
C ILE A 236 6.29 9.18 -6.97
N LEU A 237 6.51 9.34 -5.66
CA LEU A 237 7.06 10.54 -5.03
C LEU A 237 8.43 10.25 -4.38
N PRO A 238 9.49 10.03 -5.18
CA PRO A 238 10.77 9.53 -4.68
C PRO A 238 11.54 10.54 -3.81
N ALA A 239 11.15 11.82 -3.81
CA ALA A 239 11.74 12.84 -2.95
C ALA A 239 11.36 12.69 -1.47
N ALA A 240 10.33 11.93 -1.14
CA ALA A 240 9.98 11.62 0.25
C ALA A 240 10.96 10.58 0.82
N VAL A 241 11.66 10.93 1.89
CA VAL A 241 12.80 10.14 2.45
C VAL A 241 12.59 9.71 3.89
N HIS A 242 11.33 9.65 4.35
CA HIS A 242 10.99 9.29 5.73
C HIS A 242 11.13 7.78 5.99
N SER A 243 11.12 6.96 4.93
CA SER A 243 11.19 5.50 4.91
C SER A 243 12.17 5.02 3.84
N ASP A 244 12.48 3.73 3.80
CA ASP A 244 13.13 3.03 2.68
C ASP A 244 12.19 2.83 1.49
N HIS A 245 10.88 3.01 1.68
CA HIS A 245 9.92 3.22 0.60
C HIS A 245 9.76 4.70 0.27
N CYS A 246 9.12 4.98 -0.85
CA CYS A 246 8.56 6.29 -1.16
C CYS A 246 7.06 6.15 -1.49
N PRO A 247 6.28 7.24 -1.30
CA PRO A 247 4.83 7.17 -1.49
C PRO A 247 4.43 7.09 -2.96
N LEU A 248 3.23 6.54 -3.18
CA LEU A 248 2.48 6.62 -4.42
C LEU A 248 1.23 7.47 -4.20
N LEU A 249 0.88 8.27 -5.20
CA LEU A 249 -0.36 9.04 -5.21
C LEU A 249 -1.17 8.68 -6.45
N VAL A 250 -2.46 8.39 -6.27
CA VAL A 250 -3.46 8.32 -7.34
C VAL A 250 -4.51 9.41 -7.13
N GLU A 251 -4.87 10.09 -8.20
CA GLU A 251 -5.95 11.08 -8.23
C GLU A 251 -7.08 10.56 -9.11
N LEU A 252 -8.25 10.46 -8.52
CA LEU A 252 -9.47 9.99 -9.17
C LEU A 252 -10.51 11.11 -9.26
N ASP A 253 -11.23 11.15 -10.36
CA ASP A 253 -12.39 12.03 -10.55
C ASP A 253 -13.62 11.44 -9.86
N VAL A 254 -13.56 11.38 -8.54
CA VAL A 254 -14.64 10.95 -7.64
C VAL A 254 -14.71 11.87 -6.44
N THR A 255 -15.88 11.95 -5.82
CA THR A 255 -16.08 12.67 -4.55
C THR A 255 -16.02 11.72 -3.36
N ALA A 256 -15.50 12.22 -2.21
CA ALA A 256 -15.61 11.54 -0.93
C ALA A 256 -16.99 11.78 -0.32
#